data_c0680cfae57da5fb7a4a7cb7e700043d
#
_entry.id   c0680cfae57da5fb7a4a7cb7e700043d
#
_cell.length_a   1.000
_cell.length_b   1.000
_cell.length_c   1.000
_cell.angle_alpha   90.00
_cell.angle_beta   90.00
_cell.angle_gamma   90.00
#
_symmetry.space_group_name_H-M   'P 1'
#
loop_
_entity.id
_entity.type
_entity.pdbx_description
1 polymer ?
#
loop_
_entity_poly.entity_id
_entity_poly.type
_entity_poly.pdbx_seq_one_letter_code
_entity_poly.pdbx_strand_id
1 'polypeptide(L)'
;MRGHPFVAAPGARPFPPGRLALLILLAVAAIAVPLHAQSVLGTIRGTVTDPQGGMVPKAAVLITDEATGVPRALETSAEGFYEASNLRPGTYRVEIVTTSFKKFEQPGVVVRTGAAQRVDARLELGGIAETVSVSAEAVN
;
A
#
# COMPACT_ATOMS: atom_id res chain seq x y z
N MET A 1 78.30 -17.93 -41.95
CA MET A 1 77.40 -16.77 -41.64
C MET A 1 76.03 -17.13 -42.17
N ARG A 2 75.06 -17.44 -41.30
CA ARG A 2 73.68 -17.74 -41.66
C ARG A 2 72.85 -16.69 -40.98
N GLY A 3 72.23 -15.75 -41.80
CA GLY A 3 71.34 -14.75 -41.36
C GLY A 3 69.96 -15.38 -41.04
N HIS A 4 69.46 -15.17 -39.86
CA HIS A 4 68.10 -15.53 -39.49
C HIS A 4 67.16 -14.47 -40.00
N PRO A 5 66.00 -14.81 -40.68
CA PRO A 5 64.99 -13.82 -41.03
C PRO A 5 64.23 -13.45 -39.80
N PHE A 6 64.14 -12.14 -39.51
CA PHE A 6 63.32 -11.55 -38.52
C PHE A 6 61.86 -11.64 -38.98
N VAL A 7 61.06 -12.47 -38.34
CA VAL A 7 59.62 -12.55 -38.56
C VAL A 7 58.93 -11.41 -37.79
N ALA A 8 58.46 -10.42 -38.52
CA ALA A 8 57.67 -9.33 -37.97
C ALA A 8 56.30 -9.85 -37.50
N ALA A 9 55.97 -9.62 -36.26
CA ALA A 9 54.67 -9.92 -35.69
C ALA A 9 53.58 -9.09 -36.39
N PRO A 10 52.35 -9.67 -36.66
CA PRO A 10 51.29 -8.92 -37.29
C PRO A 10 50.80 -7.80 -36.35
N GLY A 11 50.90 -6.57 -36.86
CA GLY A 11 50.53 -5.36 -36.12
C GLY A 11 49.07 -5.39 -35.69
N ALA A 12 48.88 -5.31 -34.38
CA ALA A 12 47.57 -5.10 -33.79
C ALA A 12 47.01 -3.76 -34.32
N ARG A 13 45.98 -3.84 -35.12
CA ARG A 13 45.27 -2.62 -35.62
C ARG A 13 44.59 -1.92 -34.45
N PRO A 14 44.90 -0.64 -34.17
CA PRO A 14 44.22 0.11 -33.12
C PRO A 14 42.73 0.25 -33.45
N PHE A 15 41.87 -0.14 -32.53
CA PHE A 15 40.44 0.06 -32.69
C PHE A 15 40.18 1.56 -32.76
N PRO A 16 39.38 2.02 -33.76
CA PRO A 16 39.06 3.44 -33.88
C PRO A 16 38.34 3.92 -32.61
N PRO A 17 38.74 5.06 -32.00
CA PRO A 17 38.24 5.53 -30.71
C PRO A 17 36.71 5.72 -30.69
N GLY A 18 36.08 6.00 -31.83
CA GLY A 18 34.64 6.14 -31.93
C GLY A 18 33.85 4.84 -31.71
N ARG A 19 34.40 3.67 -32.06
CA ARG A 19 33.73 2.39 -31.84
C ARG A 19 33.78 1.96 -30.38
N LEU A 20 34.86 2.27 -29.67
CA LEU A 20 34.98 2.02 -28.24
C LEU A 20 34.03 2.91 -27.45
N ALA A 21 33.92 4.18 -27.81
CA ALA A 21 32.97 5.12 -27.20
C ALA A 21 31.52 4.71 -27.44
N LEU A 22 31.17 4.21 -28.64
CA LEU A 22 29.84 3.71 -28.95
C LEU A 22 29.48 2.45 -28.14
N LEU A 23 30.41 1.52 -27.97
CA LEU A 23 30.22 0.32 -27.17
C LEU A 23 30.03 0.65 -25.67
N ILE A 24 30.79 1.60 -25.14
CA ILE A 24 30.64 2.09 -23.77
C ILE A 24 29.28 2.77 -23.59
N LEU A 25 28.84 3.58 -24.54
CA LEU A 25 27.54 4.23 -24.50
C LEU A 25 26.39 3.23 -24.55
N LEU A 26 26.51 2.19 -25.39
CA LEU A 26 25.53 1.10 -25.48
C LEU A 26 25.50 0.26 -24.21
N ALA A 27 26.64 -0.01 -23.58
CA ALA A 27 26.74 -0.72 -22.32
C ALA A 27 26.12 0.09 -21.15
N VAL A 28 26.32 1.40 -21.12
CA VAL A 28 25.69 2.28 -20.11
C VAL A 28 24.17 2.37 -20.32
N ALA A 29 23.69 2.42 -21.56
CA ALA A 29 22.27 2.39 -21.87
C ALA A 29 21.59 1.06 -21.49
N ALA A 30 22.30 -0.06 -21.55
CA ALA A 30 21.77 -1.37 -21.16
C ALA A 30 21.61 -1.55 -19.64
N ILE A 31 22.28 -0.70 -18.82
CA ILE A 31 22.18 -0.72 -17.35
C ILE A 31 20.99 0.13 -16.84
N ALA A 32 20.31 0.87 -17.69
CA ALA A 32 19.08 1.58 -17.37
C ALA A 32 17.90 0.59 -17.20
N VAL A 33 18.06 -0.39 -16.30
CA VAL A 33 16.96 -1.25 -15.86
C VAL A 33 16.02 -0.35 -15.09
N PRO A 34 14.72 -0.28 -15.44
CA PRO A 34 13.77 0.46 -14.62
C PRO A 34 13.76 -0.17 -13.23
N LEU A 35 14.31 0.51 -12.22
CA LEU A 35 14.08 0.17 -10.84
C LEU A 35 12.58 0.34 -10.61
N HIS A 36 11.83 -0.74 -10.70
CA HIS A 36 10.45 -0.75 -10.24
C HIS A 36 10.52 -0.51 -8.73
N ALA A 37 10.15 0.70 -8.31
CA ALA A 37 10.00 1.02 -6.90
C ALA A 37 8.93 0.09 -6.35
N GLN A 38 9.34 -0.98 -5.68
CA GLN A 38 8.43 -1.90 -5.02
C GLN A 38 7.74 -1.11 -3.92
N SER A 39 6.42 -1.01 -3.99
CA SER A 39 5.64 -0.41 -2.93
C SER A 39 5.87 -1.21 -1.65
N VAL A 40 6.49 -0.58 -0.67
CA VAL A 40 6.67 -1.16 0.68
C VAL A 40 5.43 -1.03 1.55
N LEU A 41 4.35 -0.48 1.00
CA LEU A 41 3.09 -0.17 1.66
C LEU A 41 2.02 -1.19 1.24
N GLY A 42 1.05 -1.39 2.12
CA GLY A 42 -0.10 -2.24 1.85
C GLY A 42 -1.40 -1.45 1.78
N THR A 43 -2.50 -2.18 1.64
CA THR A 43 -3.85 -1.63 1.50
C THR A 43 -4.83 -2.44 2.34
N ILE A 44 -5.79 -1.77 2.99
CA ILE A 44 -7.01 -2.39 3.52
C ILE A 44 -8.17 -1.91 2.69
N ARG A 45 -9.02 -2.82 2.23
CA ARG A 45 -10.23 -2.52 1.46
C ARG A 45 -11.35 -3.47 1.81
N GLY A 46 -12.57 -3.05 1.56
CA GLY A 46 -13.72 -3.92 1.80
C GLY A 46 -15.04 -3.27 1.43
N THR A 47 -16.11 -3.99 1.67
CA THR A 47 -17.50 -3.53 1.48
C THR A 47 -18.25 -3.57 2.79
N VAL A 48 -19.16 -2.61 2.96
CA VAL A 48 -20.02 -2.52 4.12
C VAL A 48 -21.47 -2.79 3.68
N THR A 49 -22.08 -3.80 4.30
CA THR A 49 -23.44 -4.23 3.99
C THR A 49 -24.33 -4.22 5.23
N ASP A 50 -25.60 -4.02 5.02
CA ASP A 50 -26.64 -4.18 6.03
C ASP A 50 -27.02 -5.67 6.24
N PRO A 51 -27.90 -6.02 7.19
CA PRO A 51 -28.31 -7.42 7.42
C PRO A 51 -29.03 -8.07 6.23
N GLN A 52 -29.63 -7.29 5.34
CA GLN A 52 -30.31 -7.76 4.13
C GLN A 52 -29.38 -7.89 2.93
N GLY A 53 -28.09 -7.46 3.07
CA GLY A 53 -27.10 -7.46 1.99
C GLY A 53 -27.11 -6.18 1.16
N GLY A 54 -27.87 -5.16 1.58
CA GLY A 54 -27.83 -3.81 0.96
C GLY A 54 -26.51 -3.11 1.25
N MET A 55 -26.00 -2.35 0.28
CA MET A 55 -24.78 -1.57 0.46
C MET A 55 -25.04 -0.35 1.36
N VAL A 56 -24.09 -0.09 2.26
CA VAL A 56 -24.19 1.03 3.22
C VAL A 56 -23.25 2.16 2.80
N PRO A 57 -23.77 3.22 2.17
CA PRO A 57 -22.96 4.37 1.78
C PRO A 57 -22.71 5.30 2.97
N LYS A 58 -21.66 6.11 2.87
CA LYS A 58 -21.29 7.16 3.85
C LYS A 58 -21.16 6.64 5.29
N ALA A 59 -20.82 5.37 5.46
CA ALA A 59 -20.43 4.85 6.76
C ALA A 59 -19.03 5.36 7.10
N ALA A 60 -18.85 5.87 8.30
CA ALA A 60 -17.53 6.28 8.79
C ALA A 60 -16.68 5.04 9.09
N VAL A 61 -15.52 4.93 8.43
CA VAL A 61 -14.57 3.85 8.62
C VAL A 61 -13.31 4.42 9.27
N LEU A 62 -12.92 3.86 10.40
CA LEU A 62 -11.72 4.24 11.12
C LEU A 62 -10.75 3.06 11.12
N ILE A 63 -9.56 3.28 10.58
CA ILE A 63 -8.49 2.29 10.53
C ILE A 63 -7.37 2.78 11.44
N THR A 64 -7.16 2.09 12.55
CA THR A 64 -6.19 2.48 13.58
C THR A 64 -5.02 1.50 13.59
N ASP A 65 -3.80 2.01 13.48
CA ASP A 65 -2.58 1.23 13.70
C ASP A 65 -2.49 0.87 15.18
N GLU A 66 -2.50 -0.43 15.50
CA GLU A 66 -2.53 -0.91 16.90
C GLU A 66 -1.22 -0.66 17.64
N ALA A 67 -0.10 -0.53 16.93
CA ALA A 67 1.21 -0.26 17.54
C ALA A 67 1.39 1.22 17.89
N THR A 68 0.87 2.13 17.06
CA THR A 68 1.08 3.58 17.24
C THR A 68 -0.15 4.32 17.73
N GLY A 69 -1.34 3.71 17.64
CA GLY A 69 -2.62 4.34 17.94
C GLY A 69 -3.05 5.41 16.92
N VAL A 70 -2.34 5.54 15.79
CA VAL A 70 -2.66 6.57 14.78
C VAL A 70 -3.86 6.14 13.96
N PRO A 71 -4.98 6.90 13.98
CA PRO A 71 -6.15 6.60 13.22
C PRO A 71 -6.09 7.18 11.81
N ARG A 72 -6.73 6.50 10.86
CA ARG A 72 -7.03 7.00 9.52
C ARG A 72 -8.52 6.90 9.27
N ALA A 73 -9.18 8.02 9.12
CA ALA A 73 -10.60 8.10 8.86
C ALA A 73 -10.91 8.18 7.36
N LEU A 74 -11.94 7.48 6.92
CA LEU A 74 -12.48 7.50 5.57
C LEU A 74 -13.97 7.17 5.61
N GLU A 75 -14.66 7.29 4.48
CA GLU A 75 -16.08 6.97 4.35
C GLU A 75 -16.29 5.96 3.22
N THR A 76 -17.37 5.20 3.32
CA THR A 76 -17.77 4.30 2.23
C THR A 76 -18.36 5.08 1.06
N SER A 77 -18.10 4.61 -0.16
CA SER A 77 -18.68 5.13 -1.40
C SER A 77 -20.19 4.87 -1.49
N ALA A 78 -20.82 5.34 -2.56
CA ALA A 78 -22.22 5.05 -2.86
C ALA A 78 -22.53 3.54 -2.96
N GLU A 79 -21.54 2.76 -3.35
CA GLU A 79 -21.60 1.29 -3.45
C GLU A 79 -21.14 0.58 -2.16
N GLY A 80 -21.02 1.31 -1.05
CA GLY A 80 -20.60 0.74 0.23
C GLY A 80 -19.14 0.27 0.28
N PHE A 81 -18.31 0.68 -0.68
CA PHE A 81 -16.90 0.30 -0.77
C PHE A 81 -16.00 1.30 -0.03
N TYR A 82 -14.95 0.80 0.60
CA TYR A 82 -13.89 1.62 1.18
C TYR A 82 -12.51 1.06 0.85
N GLU A 83 -11.51 1.96 0.76
CA GLU A 83 -10.12 1.59 0.53
C GLU A 83 -9.17 2.56 1.23
N ALA A 84 -8.31 2.01 2.07
CA ALA A 84 -7.18 2.71 2.68
C ALA A 84 -5.87 2.17 2.09
N SER A 85 -5.33 2.89 1.13
CA SER A 85 -4.05 2.59 0.50
C SER A 85 -2.90 3.26 1.26
N ASN A 86 -1.65 2.90 0.93
CA ASN A 86 -0.44 3.46 1.52
C ASN A 86 -0.34 3.26 3.05
N LEU A 87 -0.76 2.09 3.53
CA LEU A 87 -0.58 1.68 4.93
C LEU A 87 0.78 1.03 5.12
N ARG A 88 1.46 1.35 6.20
CA ARG A 88 2.71 0.66 6.60
C ARG A 88 2.40 -0.79 6.96
N PRO A 89 3.31 -1.73 6.75
CA PRO A 89 3.15 -3.07 7.29
C PRO A 89 2.99 -3.03 8.80
N GLY A 90 1.97 -3.73 9.31
CA GLY A 90 1.63 -3.69 10.73
C GLY A 90 0.27 -4.34 11.00
N THR A 91 -0.18 -4.23 12.24
CA THR A 91 -1.49 -4.72 12.68
C THR A 91 -2.43 -3.55 12.89
N TYR A 92 -3.62 -3.66 12.34
CA TYR A 92 -4.61 -2.60 12.33
C TYR A 92 -5.93 -3.06 12.92
N ARG A 93 -6.69 -2.12 13.47
CA ARG A 93 -8.08 -2.28 13.86
C ARG A 93 -8.94 -1.50 12.88
N VAL A 94 -9.99 -2.15 12.36
CA VAL A 94 -11.00 -1.54 11.50
C VAL A 94 -12.27 -1.36 12.31
N GLU A 95 -12.75 -0.15 12.40
CA GLU A 95 -14.01 0.21 13.06
C GLU A 95 -14.92 0.89 12.06
N ILE A 96 -16.20 0.55 12.08
CA ILE A 96 -17.19 1.15 11.19
C ILE A 96 -18.37 1.62 12.03
N VAL A 97 -18.72 2.90 11.88
CA VAL A 97 -19.80 3.55 12.60
C VAL A 97 -20.73 4.22 11.60
N THR A 98 -22.02 3.95 11.73
CA THR A 98 -23.06 4.62 10.97
C THR A 98 -24.36 4.65 11.76
N THR A 99 -25.25 5.56 11.41
CA THR A 99 -26.53 5.73 12.11
C THR A 99 -27.40 4.48 11.99
N SER A 100 -28.08 4.12 13.05
CA SER A 100 -29.03 2.99 13.12
C SER A 100 -28.39 1.58 13.11
N PHE A 101 -27.07 1.49 13.09
CA PHE A 101 -26.36 0.22 13.17
C PHE A 101 -25.46 0.15 14.40
N LYS A 102 -25.20 -1.06 14.88
CA LYS A 102 -24.17 -1.28 15.89
C LYS A 102 -22.79 -1.01 15.29
N LYS A 103 -21.89 -0.49 16.12
CA LYS A 103 -20.49 -0.36 15.76
C LYS A 103 -19.92 -1.72 15.36
N PHE A 104 -19.33 -1.80 14.17
CA PHE A 104 -18.54 -2.93 13.75
C PHE A 104 -17.10 -2.70 14.17
N GLU A 105 -16.41 -3.73 14.68
CA GLU A 105 -15.01 -3.66 15.06
C GLU A 105 -14.31 -4.96 14.71
N GLN A 106 -13.20 -4.85 13.97
CA GLN A 106 -12.32 -5.97 13.67
C GLN A 106 -10.88 -5.61 14.00
N PRO A 107 -10.34 -6.07 15.12
CA PRO A 107 -8.93 -5.92 15.48
C PRO A 107 -8.07 -6.98 14.77
N GLY A 108 -6.74 -6.82 14.86
CA GLY A 108 -5.79 -7.83 14.41
C GLY A 108 -5.68 -7.97 12.89
N VAL A 109 -6.03 -6.96 12.10
CA VAL A 109 -5.91 -6.98 10.64
C VAL A 109 -4.45 -6.78 10.25
N VAL A 110 -3.78 -7.83 9.76
CA VAL A 110 -2.36 -7.79 9.42
C VAL A 110 -2.17 -7.28 7.99
N VAL A 111 -1.52 -6.14 7.85
CA VAL A 111 -1.11 -5.55 6.57
C VAL A 111 0.34 -5.91 6.30
N ARG A 112 0.60 -6.51 5.13
CA ARG A 112 1.94 -6.87 4.65
C ARG A 112 2.35 -5.99 3.48
N THR A 113 3.66 -5.91 3.27
CA THR A 113 4.25 -5.19 2.12
C THR A 113 3.65 -5.66 0.80
N GLY A 114 3.16 -4.71 -0.01
CA GLY A 114 2.60 -4.98 -1.33
C GLY A 114 1.28 -5.75 -1.33
N ALA A 115 0.70 -6.04 -0.16
CA ALA A 115 -0.51 -6.82 -0.06
C ALA A 115 -1.76 -5.94 0.13
N ALA A 116 -2.88 -6.39 -0.44
CA ALA A 116 -4.21 -5.84 -0.16
C ALA A 116 -4.96 -6.80 0.77
N GLN A 117 -5.27 -6.33 1.98
CA GLN A 117 -6.07 -7.06 2.94
C GLN A 117 -7.55 -6.72 2.75
N ARG A 118 -8.39 -7.72 2.61
CA ARG A 118 -9.84 -7.53 2.48
C ARG A 118 -10.52 -7.70 3.83
N VAL A 119 -11.36 -6.71 4.19
CA VAL A 119 -12.18 -6.70 5.40
C VAL A 119 -13.59 -6.25 5.01
N ASP A 120 -14.47 -7.20 4.80
CA ASP A 120 -15.89 -6.94 4.53
C ASP A 120 -16.66 -6.91 5.86
N ALA A 121 -17.51 -5.92 6.03
CA ALA A 121 -18.30 -5.74 7.22
C ALA A 121 -19.79 -5.93 6.93
N ARG A 122 -20.45 -6.81 7.69
CA ARG A 122 -21.89 -6.89 7.74
C ARG A 122 -22.35 -6.26 9.03
N LEU A 123 -23.08 -5.14 8.90
CA LEU A 123 -23.56 -4.40 10.06
C LEU A 123 -24.79 -5.06 10.65
N GLU A 124 -24.96 -4.95 11.96
CA GLU A 124 -26.19 -5.35 12.66
C GLU A 124 -27.00 -4.10 13.02
N LEU A 125 -28.31 -4.19 12.97
CA LEU A 125 -29.17 -3.11 13.43
C LEU A 125 -28.91 -2.86 14.92
N GLY A 126 -28.54 -1.61 15.24
CA GLY A 126 -28.41 -1.16 16.62
C GLY A 126 -29.77 -0.71 17.13
N GLY A 127 -30.15 -1.13 18.35
CA GLY A 127 -31.11 -0.31 19.12
C GLY A 127 -30.46 1.06 19.35
N ILE A 128 -31.30 2.12 19.44
CA ILE A 128 -30.86 3.49 19.70
C ILE A 128 -29.83 3.48 20.79
N ALA A 129 -28.58 3.87 20.46
CA ALA A 129 -27.54 4.03 21.46
C ALA A 129 -28.07 5.08 22.44
N GLU A 130 -28.28 4.68 23.69
CA GLU A 130 -28.53 5.63 24.77
C GLU A 130 -27.37 6.62 24.77
N THR A 131 -27.62 7.81 24.35
CA THR A 131 -26.73 8.93 24.55
C THR A 131 -26.63 9.11 26.06
N VAL A 132 -25.57 8.60 26.66
CA VAL A 132 -25.23 8.95 28.03
C VAL A 132 -24.86 10.42 28.00
N SER A 133 -25.84 11.27 28.17
CA SER A 133 -25.62 12.67 28.49
C SER A 133 -25.04 12.69 29.91
N VAL A 134 -23.71 12.84 30.01
CA VAL A 134 -23.09 13.22 31.26
C VAL A 134 -23.54 14.65 31.57
N SER A 135 -24.61 14.74 32.32
CA SER A 135 -25.00 15.98 33.00
C SER A 135 -23.90 16.33 33.97
N ALA A 136 -23.08 17.32 33.60
CA ALA A 136 -22.16 17.93 34.55
C ALA A 136 -23.03 18.70 35.58
N GLU A 137 -23.31 18.01 36.65
CA GLU A 137 -23.94 18.64 37.80
C GLU A 137 -22.89 19.56 38.47
N ALA A 138 -23.11 20.85 38.24
CA ALA A 138 -22.33 21.88 38.89
C ALA A 138 -22.58 21.78 40.41
N VAL A 139 -21.55 21.34 41.15
CA VAL A 139 -21.57 21.45 42.59
C VAL A 139 -21.31 22.91 42.97
N ASN A 140 -22.22 23.48 43.62
CA ASN A 140 -22.21 24.84 44.21
C ASN A 140 -21.44 24.81 45.53
#